data_7f9049697ea60709767b7bab3bfff68e
#
_entry.id   7f9049697ea60709767b7bab3bfff68e
#
_cell.length_a   1.000
_cell.length_b   1.000
_cell.length_c   1.000
_cell.angle_alpha   90.00
_cell.angle_beta   90.00
_cell.angle_gamma   90.00
#
_symmetry.space_group_name_H-M   'P 1'
#
loop_
_entity.id
_entity.type
_entity.pdbx_description
1 polymer ?
#
loop_
_entity_poly.entity_id
_entity_poly.type
_entity_poly.pdbx_seq_one_letter_code
_entity_poly.pdbx_strand_id
1 'polypeptide(L)'
;MFKLLITIFLISAGVFIYSYFRELNPGTILIHTAPGAEFELSPVTLVLISMACGAVIATFVVGLQQTAHLILNWRSNRLMRRKEKVDTLHRDGTHAFMSKRTLDAITLLEKALTIDPNRVDSLLWLGNIYRSERNFPEAIRLHQHAQRVDDRNIEVLLELGKDLEDAKRYEEALQALQQILKIEPDNLTALIRKRNLNIRMERWSDALEIQHRLLKANLPAPEQQAEATLLVGCMYEVGRQLLERGHPDKARRYFRGAIKKDRSFLPAYIGIGEILIHEGKTKDAVEILKKVYSRTRSVIILHRLEELFLDQGEPSEIIRVYQEALQQDPQNPVLQFYLGKLYYRLEMVDEAFDQLSTIEGPQDHLLDYHKIMANL
;
A
#
# COMPACT_ATOMS: atom_id res chain seq x y z
N MET A 1 -40.02 44.93 45.97
CA MET A 1 -41.29 45.72 46.12
C MET A 1 -42.21 45.57 44.91
N PHE A 2 -41.83 45.87 43.70
CA PHE A 2 -42.72 45.84 42.48
C PHE A 2 -43.38 44.47 42.24
N LYS A 3 -42.64 43.35 42.34
CA LYS A 3 -43.18 41.98 42.21
C LYS A 3 -44.25 41.65 43.29
N LEU A 4 -44.00 42.10 44.53
CA LEU A 4 -44.94 41.91 45.63
C LEU A 4 -46.24 42.65 45.38
N LEU A 5 -46.19 43.88 44.91
CA LEU A 5 -47.36 44.71 44.55
C LEU A 5 -48.19 44.10 43.41
N ILE A 6 -47.54 43.56 42.39
CA ILE A 6 -48.21 42.84 41.30
C ILE A 6 -48.89 41.59 41.81
N THR A 7 -48.25 40.81 42.70
CA THR A 7 -48.81 39.60 43.26
C THR A 7 -50.06 39.92 44.12
N ILE A 8 -49.97 40.96 44.96
CA ILE A 8 -51.13 41.44 45.78
C ILE A 8 -52.26 41.91 44.87
N PHE A 9 -51.98 42.68 43.82
CA PHE A 9 -53.00 43.15 42.86
C PHE A 9 -53.69 41.94 42.17
N LEU A 10 -52.94 40.95 41.70
CA LEU A 10 -53.50 39.78 41.04
C LEU A 10 -54.36 38.94 41.99
N ILE A 11 -53.96 38.78 43.26
CA ILE A 11 -54.73 38.08 44.26
C ILE A 11 -56.05 38.84 44.56
N SER A 12 -55.98 40.19 44.76
CA SER A 12 -57.14 41.01 45.02
C SER A 12 -58.14 41.03 43.85
N ALA A 13 -57.64 41.11 42.62
CA ALA A 13 -58.43 41.00 41.41
C ALA A 13 -59.11 39.62 41.30
N GLY A 14 -58.34 38.54 41.58
CA GLY A 14 -58.85 37.16 41.58
C GLY A 14 -60.00 36.97 42.62
N VAL A 15 -59.83 37.47 43.82
CA VAL A 15 -60.88 37.44 44.90
C VAL A 15 -62.13 38.23 44.48
N PHE A 16 -61.97 39.41 43.90
CA PHE A 16 -63.08 40.23 43.42
C PHE A 16 -63.85 39.50 42.29
N ILE A 17 -63.12 38.94 41.28
CA ILE A 17 -63.73 38.18 40.20
C ILE A 17 -64.49 36.97 40.76
N TYR A 18 -63.90 36.24 41.69
CA TYR A 18 -64.54 35.10 42.35
C TYR A 18 -65.83 35.49 43.05
N SER A 19 -65.80 36.53 43.86
CA SER A 19 -66.99 37.01 44.62
C SER A 19 -68.09 37.43 43.67
N TYR A 20 -67.77 38.18 42.61
CA TYR A 20 -68.72 38.68 41.58
C TYR A 20 -69.40 37.48 40.87
N PHE A 21 -68.62 36.51 40.39
CA PHE A 21 -69.20 35.36 39.68
C PHE A 21 -69.98 34.42 40.65
N ARG A 22 -69.61 34.36 41.92
CA ARG A 22 -70.33 33.58 42.91
C ARG A 22 -71.70 34.16 43.22
N GLU A 23 -71.85 35.47 43.31
CA GLU A 23 -73.17 36.16 43.49
C GLU A 23 -74.06 35.95 42.28
N LEU A 24 -73.52 35.95 41.06
CA LEU A 24 -74.26 35.67 39.82
C LEU A 24 -74.71 34.21 39.68
N ASN A 25 -74.05 33.28 40.34
CA ASN A 25 -74.29 31.85 40.23
C ASN A 25 -74.43 31.22 41.65
N PRO A 26 -75.56 31.44 42.36
CA PRO A 26 -75.74 31.02 43.74
C PRO A 26 -76.04 29.53 43.92
N GLY A 27 -76.22 28.77 42.86
CA GLY A 27 -76.47 27.34 42.87
C GLY A 27 -75.27 26.51 43.33
N THR A 28 -75.57 25.31 43.93
CA THR A 28 -74.58 24.29 44.27
C THR A 28 -74.68 23.12 43.29
N ILE A 29 -73.53 22.53 42.93
CA ILE A 29 -73.45 21.30 42.14
C ILE A 29 -73.01 20.15 43.08
N LEU A 30 -73.81 19.08 43.15
CA LEU A 30 -73.51 17.90 43.90
C LEU A 30 -72.54 16.99 43.10
N ILE A 31 -71.38 16.72 43.63
CA ILE A 31 -70.38 15.87 43.02
C ILE A 31 -70.24 14.56 43.79
N HIS A 32 -70.53 13.44 43.16
CA HIS A 32 -70.35 12.10 43.72
C HIS A 32 -68.94 11.65 43.36
N THR A 33 -68.06 11.53 44.37
CA THR A 33 -66.65 11.10 44.17
C THR A 33 -66.44 9.63 44.47
N ALA A 34 -67.32 9.03 45.32
CA ALA A 34 -67.31 7.63 45.58
C ALA A 34 -68.72 7.22 46.14
N PRO A 35 -69.09 5.95 46.20
CA PRO A 35 -70.35 5.54 46.86
C PRO A 35 -70.44 6.04 48.27
N GLY A 36 -71.35 6.98 48.51
CA GLY A 36 -71.62 7.61 49.85
C GLY A 36 -70.77 8.84 50.17
N ALA A 37 -69.94 9.34 49.26
CA ALA A 37 -69.14 10.57 49.39
C ALA A 37 -69.68 11.63 48.45
N GLU A 38 -70.46 12.58 48.93
CA GLU A 38 -71.05 13.70 48.18
C GLU A 38 -70.45 15.03 48.68
N PHE A 39 -70.05 15.84 47.74
CA PHE A 39 -69.53 17.17 48.03
C PHE A 39 -70.35 18.23 47.27
N GLU A 40 -70.82 19.25 47.98
CA GLU A 40 -71.46 20.39 47.37
C GLU A 40 -70.44 21.49 47.08
N LEU A 41 -70.31 21.86 45.80
CA LEU A 41 -69.40 22.91 45.35
C LEU A 41 -70.18 23.95 44.53
N SER A 42 -69.82 25.20 44.70
CA SER A 42 -70.35 26.22 43.73
C SER A 42 -69.75 26.03 42.36
N PRO A 43 -70.49 26.33 41.26
CA PRO A 43 -69.98 26.25 39.88
C PRO A 43 -68.67 27.00 39.70
N VAL A 44 -68.52 28.16 40.31
CA VAL A 44 -67.32 28.99 40.24
C VAL A 44 -66.14 28.32 40.91
N THR A 45 -66.36 27.65 42.07
CA THR A 45 -65.30 26.90 42.76
C THR A 45 -64.83 25.72 41.93
N LEU A 46 -65.75 25.02 41.25
CA LEU A 46 -65.42 23.89 40.38
C LEU A 46 -64.55 24.31 39.19
N VAL A 47 -64.90 25.44 38.53
CA VAL A 47 -64.09 26.00 37.43
C VAL A 47 -62.71 26.42 37.94
N LEU A 48 -62.58 27.04 39.11
CA LEU A 48 -61.29 27.44 39.63
C LEU A 48 -60.41 26.21 39.99
N ILE A 49 -61.00 25.16 40.55
CA ILE A 49 -60.25 23.92 40.81
C ILE A 49 -59.79 23.28 39.52
N SER A 50 -60.65 23.22 38.49
CA SER A 50 -60.27 22.63 37.21
C SER A 50 -59.17 23.45 36.49
N MET A 51 -59.25 24.80 36.55
CA MET A 51 -58.19 25.66 36.06
C MET A 51 -56.86 25.50 36.80
N ALA A 52 -56.90 25.38 38.14
CA ALA A 52 -55.73 25.15 38.96
C ALA A 52 -55.10 23.77 38.64
N CYS A 53 -55.93 22.71 38.53
CA CYS A 53 -55.45 21.39 38.13
C CYS A 53 -54.86 21.43 36.71
N GLY A 54 -55.49 22.10 35.76
CA GLY A 54 -54.96 22.30 34.39
C GLY A 54 -53.61 23.01 34.39
N ALA A 55 -53.48 24.08 35.20
CA ALA A 55 -52.22 24.82 35.34
C ALA A 55 -51.10 23.95 35.97
N VAL A 56 -51.43 23.14 36.97
CA VAL A 56 -50.47 22.20 37.59
C VAL A 56 -50.01 21.14 36.55
N ILE A 57 -50.96 20.56 35.82
CA ILE A 57 -50.64 19.61 34.75
C ILE A 57 -49.77 20.24 33.67
N ALA A 58 -50.15 21.44 33.22
CA ALA A 58 -49.39 22.18 32.17
C ALA A 58 -47.96 22.51 32.64
N THR A 59 -47.80 23.01 33.88
CA THR A 59 -46.46 23.29 34.43
C THR A 59 -45.63 22.01 34.62
N PHE A 60 -46.26 20.89 35.01
CA PHE A 60 -45.62 19.60 35.12
C PHE A 60 -45.12 19.09 33.73
N VAL A 61 -45.98 19.16 32.71
CA VAL A 61 -45.60 18.75 31.33
C VAL A 61 -44.49 19.64 30.78
N VAL A 62 -44.56 20.94 30.96
CA VAL A 62 -43.48 21.88 30.53
C VAL A 62 -42.18 21.57 31.30
N GLY A 63 -42.29 21.30 32.62
CA GLY A 63 -41.13 20.90 33.42
C GLY A 63 -40.47 19.60 32.95
N LEU A 64 -41.25 18.58 32.61
CA LEU A 64 -40.75 17.33 32.02
C LEU A 64 -40.06 17.58 30.65
N GLN A 65 -40.64 18.40 29.78
CA GLN A 65 -40.04 18.73 28.49
C GLN A 65 -38.72 19.47 28.69
N GLN A 66 -38.66 20.46 29.57
CA GLN A 66 -37.43 21.20 29.85
C GLN A 66 -36.33 20.32 30.42
N THR A 67 -36.65 19.43 31.37
CA THR A 67 -35.69 18.51 31.95
C THR A 67 -35.17 17.51 30.90
N ALA A 68 -36.03 17.01 30.00
CA ALA A 68 -35.62 16.15 28.89
C ALA A 68 -34.65 16.88 27.94
N HIS A 69 -34.96 18.13 27.58
CA HIS A 69 -34.07 18.97 26.77
C HIS A 69 -32.73 19.23 27.48
N LEU A 70 -32.71 19.50 28.77
CA LEU A 70 -31.46 19.70 29.51
C LEU A 70 -30.61 18.43 29.53
N ILE A 71 -31.19 17.26 29.71
CA ILE A 71 -30.49 15.97 29.70
C ILE A 71 -29.91 15.69 28.31
N LEU A 72 -30.69 15.90 27.24
CA LEU A 72 -30.22 15.70 25.86
C LEU A 72 -29.07 16.66 25.52
N ASN A 73 -29.20 17.94 25.86
CA ASN A 73 -28.16 18.94 25.66
C ASN A 73 -26.89 18.62 26.48
N TRP A 74 -27.03 18.16 27.72
CA TRP A 74 -25.89 17.75 28.54
C TRP A 74 -25.16 16.55 27.95
N ARG A 75 -25.91 15.53 27.47
CA ARG A 75 -25.33 14.35 26.80
C ARG A 75 -24.62 14.79 25.51
N SER A 76 -25.26 15.60 24.68
CA SER A 76 -24.68 16.12 23.44
C SER A 76 -23.38 16.90 23.72
N ASN A 77 -23.41 17.84 24.65
CA ASN A 77 -22.25 18.64 25.03
C ASN A 77 -21.10 17.78 25.59
N ARG A 78 -21.43 16.72 26.36
CA ARG A 78 -20.42 15.77 26.86
C ARG A 78 -19.77 14.99 25.74
N LEU A 79 -20.55 14.52 24.76
CA LEU A 79 -20.02 13.83 23.59
C LEU A 79 -19.15 14.76 22.72
N MET A 80 -19.60 15.98 22.50
CA MET A 80 -18.83 16.99 21.72
C MET A 80 -17.49 17.31 22.40
N ARG A 81 -17.48 17.57 23.70
CA ARG A 81 -16.21 17.80 24.47
C ARG A 81 -15.27 16.61 24.41
N ARG A 82 -15.83 15.38 24.46
CA ARG A 82 -15.04 14.16 24.34
C ARG A 82 -14.39 14.06 22.96
N LYS A 83 -15.16 14.31 21.90
CA LYS A 83 -14.67 14.32 20.52
C LYS A 83 -13.61 15.40 20.31
N GLU A 84 -13.87 16.63 20.73
CA GLU A 84 -12.93 17.74 20.66
C GLU A 84 -11.59 17.45 21.36
N LYS A 85 -11.65 16.80 22.53
CA LYS A 85 -10.46 16.38 23.25
C LYS A 85 -9.65 15.33 22.47
N VAL A 86 -10.33 14.37 21.83
CA VAL A 86 -9.66 13.37 20.97
C VAL A 86 -9.02 14.04 19.77
N ASP A 87 -9.74 14.95 19.12
CA ASP A 87 -9.24 15.69 17.95
C ASP A 87 -8.00 16.55 18.31
N THR A 88 -8.02 17.17 19.48
CA THR A 88 -6.86 17.95 19.98
C THR A 88 -5.67 17.06 20.25
N LEU A 89 -5.86 15.96 20.99
CA LEU A 89 -4.78 15.01 21.29
C LEU A 89 -4.18 14.39 20.02
N HIS A 90 -5.02 14.05 19.05
CA HIS A 90 -4.58 13.54 17.75
C HIS A 90 -3.72 14.57 17.02
N ARG A 91 -4.19 15.81 16.87
CA ARG A 91 -3.46 16.88 16.21
C ARG A 91 -2.14 17.20 16.90
N ASP A 92 -2.14 17.29 18.23
CA ASP A 92 -0.95 17.56 19.00
C ASP A 92 0.06 16.40 18.90
N GLY A 93 -0.41 15.16 18.87
CA GLY A 93 0.41 13.97 18.63
C GLY A 93 1.05 13.97 17.24
N THR A 94 0.29 14.24 16.19
CA THR A 94 0.84 14.33 14.82
C THR A 94 1.84 15.47 14.68
N HIS A 95 1.57 16.63 15.26
CA HIS A 95 2.50 17.76 15.30
C HIS A 95 3.78 17.44 16.09
N ALA A 96 3.68 16.74 17.22
CA ALA A 96 4.85 16.30 17.99
C ALA A 96 5.75 15.38 17.16
N PHE A 97 5.17 14.43 16.39
CA PHE A 97 5.93 13.57 15.50
C PHE A 97 6.65 14.35 14.39
N MET A 98 5.95 15.27 13.72
CA MET A 98 6.55 16.15 12.71
C MET A 98 7.70 16.99 13.27
N SER A 99 7.62 17.33 14.56
CA SER A 99 8.67 18.05 15.30
C SER A 99 9.77 17.12 15.87
N LYS A 100 9.83 15.85 15.43
CA LYS A 100 10.78 14.80 15.89
C LYS A 100 10.71 14.49 17.39
N ARG A 101 9.59 14.78 18.04
CA ARG A 101 9.31 14.41 19.44
C ARG A 101 8.49 13.12 19.49
N THR A 102 9.12 12.00 19.10
CA THR A 102 8.45 10.70 18.88
C THR A 102 7.76 10.19 20.15
N LEU A 103 8.41 10.28 21.34
CA LEU A 103 7.84 9.80 22.60
C LEU A 103 6.58 10.60 23.02
N ASP A 104 6.62 11.92 22.83
CA ASP A 104 5.45 12.77 23.09
C ASP A 104 4.31 12.42 22.14
N ALA A 105 4.62 12.18 20.85
CA ALA A 105 3.64 11.79 19.85
C ALA A 105 2.93 10.48 20.22
N ILE A 106 3.71 9.45 20.60
CA ILE A 106 3.15 8.15 21.06
C ILE A 106 2.23 8.39 22.25
N THR A 107 2.70 9.10 23.28
CA THR A 107 1.91 9.37 24.50
C THR A 107 0.60 10.10 24.22
N LEU A 108 0.61 11.08 23.32
CA LEU A 108 -0.57 11.86 22.96
C LEU A 108 -1.58 11.03 22.14
N LEU A 109 -1.10 10.25 21.17
CA LEU A 109 -1.95 9.38 20.37
C LEU A 109 -2.54 8.23 21.20
N GLU A 110 -1.78 7.64 22.12
CA GLU A 110 -2.29 6.64 23.06
C GLU A 110 -3.37 7.22 23.98
N LYS A 111 -3.19 8.46 24.49
CA LYS A 111 -4.24 9.17 25.23
C LYS A 111 -5.48 9.43 24.38
N ALA A 112 -5.34 9.73 23.10
CA ALA A 112 -6.49 9.84 22.20
C ALA A 112 -7.22 8.51 22.06
N LEU A 113 -6.50 7.40 21.89
CA LEU A 113 -7.04 6.05 21.78
C LEU A 113 -7.63 5.50 23.08
N THR A 114 -7.19 5.96 24.25
CA THR A 114 -7.87 5.65 25.55
C THR A 114 -9.26 6.28 25.62
N ILE A 115 -9.48 7.41 24.97
CA ILE A 115 -10.79 8.06 24.93
C ILE A 115 -11.64 7.48 23.80
N ASP A 116 -11.07 7.30 22.61
CA ASP A 116 -11.72 6.71 21.43
C ASP A 116 -10.84 5.61 20.82
N PRO A 117 -11.01 4.35 21.26
CA PRO A 117 -10.19 3.24 20.78
C PRO A 117 -10.29 2.94 19.28
N ASN A 118 -11.40 3.36 18.66
CA ASN A 118 -11.70 3.08 17.26
C ASN A 118 -11.40 4.25 16.32
N ARG A 119 -10.64 5.25 16.79
CA ARG A 119 -10.22 6.37 15.94
C ARG A 119 -9.19 5.92 14.92
N VAL A 120 -9.65 5.65 13.69
CA VAL A 120 -8.81 5.13 12.58
C VAL A 120 -7.58 6.01 12.33
N ASP A 121 -7.74 7.34 12.25
CA ASP A 121 -6.63 8.26 12.02
C ASP A 121 -5.52 8.13 13.10
N SER A 122 -5.91 8.01 14.37
CA SER A 122 -4.95 7.86 15.47
C SER A 122 -4.26 6.49 15.45
N LEU A 123 -4.98 5.43 15.07
CA LEU A 123 -4.42 4.09 14.88
C LEU A 123 -3.40 4.08 13.73
N LEU A 124 -3.71 4.72 12.61
CA LEU A 124 -2.81 4.85 11.46
C LEU A 124 -1.53 5.60 11.83
N TRP A 125 -1.66 6.78 12.43
CA TRP A 125 -0.50 7.57 12.81
C TRP A 125 0.40 6.84 13.83
N LEU A 126 -0.19 6.25 14.84
CA LEU A 126 0.57 5.51 15.86
C LEU A 126 1.26 4.28 15.24
N GLY A 127 0.57 3.55 14.36
CA GLY A 127 1.14 2.44 13.61
C GLY A 127 2.32 2.88 12.73
N ASN A 128 2.19 3.98 12.00
CA ASN A 128 3.26 4.55 11.19
C ASN A 128 4.48 4.99 12.04
N ILE A 129 4.25 5.51 13.24
CA ILE A 129 5.32 5.85 14.18
C ILE A 129 6.06 4.58 14.62
N TYR A 130 5.35 3.53 15.04
CA TYR A 130 5.98 2.27 15.42
C TYR A 130 6.74 1.62 14.27
N ARG A 131 6.24 1.71 13.03
CA ARG A 131 6.99 1.25 11.85
C ARG A 131 8.29 2.02 11.67
N SER A 132 8.29 3.36 11.84
CA SER A 132 9.50 4.19 11.72
C SER A 132 10.56 3.82 12.78
N GLU A 133 10.11 3.38 13.95
CA GLU A 133 10.95 2.85 15.03
C GLU A 133 11.31 1.35 14.84
N ARG A 134 10.95 0.76 13.68
CA ARG A 134 11.12 -0.67 13.35
C ARG A 134 10.40 -1.64 14.29
N ASN A 135 9.42 -1.17 15.05
CA ASN A 135 8.56 -2.02 15.86
C ASN A 135 7.37 -2.52 15.01
N PHE A 136 7.68 -3.40 14.05
CA PHE A 136 6.69 -3.94 13.12
C PHE A 136 5.53 -4.70 13.80
N PRO A 137 5.74 -5.48 14.88
CA PRO A 137 4.63 -6.15 15.54
C PRO A 137 3.54 -5.19 16.05
N GLU A 138 3.92 -4.08 16.68
CA GLU A 138 2.98 -3.08 17.17
C GLU A 138 2.33 -2.30 16.02
N ALA A 139 3.08 -1.94 14.97
CA ALA A 139 2.53 -1.32 13.78
C ALA A 139 1.44 -2.20 13.15
N ILE A 140 1.74 -3.48 12.91
CA ILE A 140 0.78 -4.46 12.36
C ILE A 140 -0.45 -4.57 13.25
N ARG A 141 -0.28 -4.67 14.58
CA ARG A 141 -1.39 -4.77 15.53
C ARG A 141 -2.34 -3.58 15.43
N LEU A 142 -1.79 -2.37 15.33
CA LEU A 142 -2.57 -1.13 15.24
C LEU A 142 -3.29 -1.00 13.90
N HIS A 143 -2.62 -1.28 12.78
CA HIS A 143 -3.24 -1.24 11.46
C HIS A 143 -4.27 -2.37 11.28
N GLN A 144 -4.06 -3.55 11.85
CA GLN A 144 -5.10 -4.59 11.91
C GLN A 144 -6.29 -4.16 12.78
N HIS A 145 -6.07 -3.39 13.85
CA HIS A 145 -7.19 -2.81 14.60
C HIS A 145 -7.95 -1.80 13.73
N ALA A 146 -7.25 -0.89 13.05
CA ALA A 146 -7.87 0.05 12.11
C ALA A 146 -8.67 -0.66 11.01
N GLN A 147 -8.13 -1.76 10.45
CA GLN A 147 -8.82 -2.60 9.46
C GLN A 147 -10.11 -3.22 10.00
N ARG A 148 -10.13 -3.64 11.27
CA ARG A 148 -11.38 -4.17 11.89
C ARG A 148 -12.44 -3.09 12.08
N VAL A 149 -12.04 -1.83 12.23
CA VAL A 149 -12.96 -0.68 12.35
C VAL A 149 -13.52 -0.28 11.00
N ASP A 150 -12.66 -0.25 9.98
CA ASP A 150 -13.01 0.12 8.59
C ASP A 150 -12.27 -0.81 7.63
N ASP A 151 -12.93 -1.91 7.25
CA ASP A 151 -12.37 -2.98 6.42
C ASP A 151 -12.25 -2.62 4.93
N ARG A 152 -12.85 -1.50 4.52
CA ARG A 152 -12.81 -1.00 3.15
C ARG A 152 -11.89 0.21 2.97
N ASN A 153 -11.23 0.64 4.01
CA ASN A 153 -10.32 1.78 3.98
C ASN A 153 -9.00 1.39 3.29
N ILE A 154 -8.82 1.90 2.07
CA ILE A 154 -7.65 1.60 1.24
C ILE A 154 -6.35 2.07 1.88
N GLU A 155 -6.36 3.23 2.57
CA GLU A 155 -5.18 3.75 3.25
C GLU A 155 -4.73 2.78 4.37
N VAL A 156 -5.67 2.31 5.18
CA VAL A 156 -5.42 1.31 6.23
C VAL A 156 -4.81 0.03 5.65
N LEU A 157 -5.39 -0.48 4.57
CA LEU A 157 -4.91 -1.69 3.90
C LEU A 157 -3.52 -1.49 3.27
N LEU A 158 -3.23 -0.30 2.72
CA LEU A 158 -1.92 0.03 2.18
C LEU A 158 -0.86 0.11 3.29
N GLU A 159 -1.17 0.75 4.41
CA GLU A 159 -0.23 0.87 5.54
C GLU A 159 0.02 -0.50 6.20
N LEU A 160 -1.03 -1.32 6.39
CA LEU A 160 -0.89 -2.70 6.84
C LEU A 160 -0.01 -3.52 5.88
N GLY A 161 -0.24 -3.38 4.57
CA GLY A 161 0.58 -4.04 3.55
C GLY A 161 2.05 -3.66 3.66
N LYS A 162 2.38 -2.38 3.92
CA LYS A 162 3.76 -1.91 4.14
C LYS A 162 4.39 -2.56 5.37
N ASP A 163 3.68 -2.56 6.49
CA ASP A 163 4.21 -3.17 7.73
C ASP A 163 4.52 -4.65 7.54
N LEU A 164 3.62 -5.37 6.85
CA LEU A 164 3.79 -6.78 6.56
C LEU A 164 4.97 -7.05 5.60
N GLU A 165 5.18 -6.16 4.61
CA GLU A 165 6.36 -6.22 3.73
C GLU A 165 7.67 -5.99 4.51
N ASP A 166 7.70 -4.96 5.36
CA ASP A 166 8.87 -4.62 6.19
C ASP A 166 9.18 -5.74 7.21
N ALA A 167 8.12 -6.39 7.72
CA ALA A 167 8.22 -7.58 8.57
C ALA A 167 8.54 -8.88 7.79
N LYS A 168 8.71 -8.82 6.45
CA LYS A 168 8.91 -9.96 5.54
C LYS A 168 7.76 -11.00 5.54
N ARG A 169 6.57 -10.61 5.99
CA ARG A 169 5.34 -11.42 5.98
C ARG A 169 4.62 -11.26 4.64
N TYR A 170 5.30 -11.68 3.54
CA TYR A 170 4.91 -11.36 2.18
C TYR A 170 3.55 -11.92 1.76
N GLU A 171 3.20 -13.13 2.23
CA GLU A 171 1.89 -13.75 1.93
C GLU A 171 0.73 -12.93 2.50
N GLU A 172 0.87 -12.44 3.73
CA GLU A 172 -0.15 -11.62 4.36
C GLU A 172 -0.23 -10.23 3.72
N ALA A 173 0.92 -9.68 3.31
CA ALA A 173 0.95 -8.44 2.53
C ALA A 173 0.20 -8.60 1.19
N LEU A 174 0.39 -9.72 0.49
CA LEU A 174 -0.37 -10.03 -0.74
C LEU A 174 -1.87 -10.11 -0.48
N GLN A 175 -2.31 -10.65 0.67
CA GLN A 175 -3.72 -10.69 1.03
C GLN A 175 -4.30 -9.28 1.25
N ALA A 176 -3.57 -8.40 1.95
CA ALA A 176 -3.98 -7.00 2.13
C ALA A 176 -4.10 -6.27 0.79
N LEU A 177 -3.11 -6.41 -0.10
CA LEU A 177 -3.15 -5.84 -1.45
C LEU A 177 -4.29 -6.42 -2.30
N GLN A 178 -4.59 -7.73 -2.14
CA GLN A 178 -5.71 -8.35 -2.83
C GLN A 178 -7.07 -7.80 -2.35
N GLN A 179 -7.21 -7.42 -1.07
CA GLN A 179 -8.40 -6.75 -0.56
C GLN A 179 -8.58 -5.39 -1.22
N ILE A 180 -7.50 -4.60 -1.36
CA ILE A 180 -7.55 -3.33 -2.09
C ILE A 180 -8.04 -3.54 -3.53
N LEU A 181 -7.51 -4.54 -4.23
CA LEU A 181 -7.88 -4.83 -5.61
C LEU A 181 -9.30 -5.42 -5.77
N LYS A 182 -9.94 -5.88 -4.69
CA LYS A 182 -11.39 -6.20 -4.67
C LYS A 182 -12.25 -4.94 -4.57
N ILE A 183 -11.76 -3.90 -3.88
CA ILE A 183 -12.45 -2.61 -3.73
C ILE A 183 -12.25 -1.76 -4.98
N GLU A 184 -11.00 -1.63 -5.42
CA GLU A 184 -10.54 -0.88 -6.58
C GLU A 184 -9.67 -1.77 -7.47
N PRO A 185 -10.25 -2.46 -8.47
CA PRO A 185 -9.50 -3.40 -9.32
C PRO A 185 -8.30 -2.79 -10.05
N ASP A 186 -8.36 -1.50 -10.36
CA ASP A 186 -7.31 -0.80 -11.11
C ASP A 186 -6.46 0.14 -10.24
N ASN A 187 -6.43 -0.08 -8.93
CA ASN A 187 -5.57 0.68 -8.03
C ASN A 187 -4.08 0.42 -8.35
N LEU A 188 -3.44 1.41 -8.99
CA LEU A 188 -2.06 1.29 -9.49
C LEU A 188 -1.06 0.99 -8.37
N THR A 189 -1.21 1.65 -7.23
CA THR A 189 -0.31 1.43 -6.08
C THR A 189 -0.36 -0.02 -5.61
N ALA A 190 -1.56 -0.58 -5.47
CA ALA A 190 -1.73 -1.97 -5.07
C ALA A 190 -1.21 -2.95 -6.13
N LEU A 191 -1.43 -2.68 -7.42
CA LEU A 191 -0.92 -3.51 -8.52
C LEU A 191 0.61 -3.51 -8.55
N ILE A 192 1.25 -2.33 -8.48
CA ILE A 192 2.71 -2.20 -8.48
C ILE A 192 3.33 -2.94 -7.28
N ARG A 193 2.78 -2.74 -6.09
CA ARG A 193 3.29 -3.41 -4.88
C ARG A 193 3.09 -4.92 -4.94
N LYS A 194 1.91 -5.38 -5.37
CA LYS A 194 1.63 -6.81 -5.55
C LYS A 194 2.58 -7.46 -6.55
N ARG A 195 2.84 -6.80 -7.69
CA ARG A 195 3.84 -7.27 -8.67
C ARG A 195 5.23 -7.36 -8.03
N ASN A 196 5.68 -6.30 -7.34
CA ASN A 196 7.00 -6.28 -6.71
C ASN A 196 7.17 -7.37 -5.65
N LEU A 197 6.13 -7.65 -4.86
CA LEU A 197 6.13 -8.77 -3.92
C LEU A 197 6.25 -10.11 -4.64
N ASN A 198 5.49 -10.33 -5.71
CA ASN A 198 5.58 -11.55 -6.50
C ASN A 198 6.99 -11.73 -7.10
N ILE A 199 7.64 -10.64 -7.55
CA ILE A 199 9.04 -10.66 -8.00
C ILE A 199 9.97 -11.08 -6.87
N ARG A 200 9.84 -10.49 -5.68
CA ARG A 200 10.65 -10.85 -4.49
C ARG A 200 10.48 -12.30 -4.06
N MET A 201 9.31 -12.87 -4.32
CA MET A 201 8.97 -14.26 -4.01
C MET A 201 9.24 -15.21 -5.19
N GLU A 202 9.86 -14.71 -6.26
CA GLU A 202 10.14 -15.44 -7.49
C GLU A 202 8.89 -16.06 -8.16
N ARG A 203 7.71 -15.48 -7.89
CA ARG A 203 6.45 -15.85 -8.52
C ARG A 203 6.26 -15.12 -9.85
N TRP A 204 7.17 -15.41 -10.77
CA TRP A 204 7.31 -14.67 -12.02
C TRP A 204 6.07 -14.70 -12.92
N SER A 205 5.33 -15.81 -12.91
CA SER A 205 4.08 -15.93 -13.67
C SER A 205 3.01 -14.95 -13.17
N ASP A 206 2.85 -14.84 -11.84
CA ASP A 206 1.89 -13.93 -11.22
C ASP A 206 2.34 -12.47 -11.42
N ALA A 207 3.63 -12.21 -11.31
CA ALA A 207 4.21 -10.89 -11.60
C ALA A 207 3.95 -10.48 -13.05
N LEU A 208 4.14 -11.39 -14.01
CA LEU A 208 3.91 -11.15 -15.43
C LEU A 208 2.44 -10.83 -15.73
N GLU A 209 1.50 -11.55 -15.11
CA GLU A 209 0.06 -11.27 -15.27
C GLU A 209 -0.27 -9.84 -14.83
N ILE A 210 0.23 -9.42 -13.65
CA ILE A 210 0.01 -8.07 -13.14
C ILE A 210 0.70 -7.04 -14.05
N GLN A 211 1.90 -7.35 -14.55
CA GLN A 211 2.63 -6.50 -15.47
C GLN A 211 1.86 -6.22 -16.76
N HIS A 212 1.17 -7.20 -17.29
CA HIS A 212 0.28 -7.01 -18.44
C HIS A 212 -0.90 -6.09 -18.15
N ARG A 213 -1.42 -6.09 -16.90
CA ARG A 213 -2.48 -5.15 -16.48
C ARG A 213 -1.93 -3.73 -16.37
N LEU A 214 -0.76 -3.55 -15.76
CA LEU A 214 -0.12 -2.24 -15.58
C LEU A 214 0.17 -1.55 -16.93
N LEU A 215 0.61 -2.31 -17.94
CA LEU A 215 0.85 -1.76 -19.29
C LEU A 215 -0.42 -1.33 -20.04
N LYS A 216 -1.60 -1.76 -19.60
CA LYS A 216 -2.88 -1.28 -20.14
C LYS A 216 -3.37 0.00 -19.45
N ALA A 217 -2.77 0.36 -18.31
CA ALA A 217 -3.07 1.59 -17.62
C ALA A 217 -2.49 2.79 -18.37
N ASN A 218 -3.18 3.93 -18.26
CA ASN A 218 -2.72 5.17 -18.88
C ASN A 218 -1.62 5.82 -18.03
N LEU A 219 -0.39 5.32 -18.14
CA LEU A 219 0.78 5.81 -17.43
C LEU A 219 1.49 6.90 -18.25
N PRO A 220 2.19 7.85 -17.61
CA PRO A 220 3.10 8.77 -18.28
C PRO A 220 4.17 8.03 -19.08
N ALA A 221 4.64 8.61 -20.17
CA ALA A 221 5.57 7.95 -21.10
C ALA A 221 6.84 7.37 -20.46
N PRO A 222 7.55 8.06 -19.54
CA PRO A 222 8.74 7.49 -18.89
C PRO A 222 8.42 6.27 -18.03
N GLU A 223 7.28 6.29 -17.31
CA GLU A 223 6.80 5.16 -16.50
C GLU A 223 6.39 3.99 -17.40
N GLN A 224 5.70 4.26 -18.49
CA GLN A 224 5.31 3.25 -19.47
C GLN A 224 6.51 2.54 -20.08
N GLN A 225 7.61 3.27 -20.38
CA GLN A 225 8.85 2.68 -20.88
C GLN A 225 9.53 1.79 -19.82
N ALA A 226 9.58 2.24 -18.57
CA ALA A 226 10.13 1.46 -17.47
C ALA A 226 9.33 0.14 -17.27
N GLU A 227 8.00 0.24 -17.31
CA GLU A 227 7.12 -0.92 -17.22
C GLU A 227 7.26 -1.87 -18.43
N ALA A 228 7.49 -1.35 -19.62
CA ALA A 228 7.78 -2.17 -20.81
C ALA A 228 9.09 -2.95 -20.66
N THR A 229 10.14 -2.32 -20.11
CA THR A 229 11.41 -2.99 -19.82
C THR A 229 11.24 -4.10 -18.78
N LEU A 230 10.49 -3.83 -17.73
CA LEU A 230 10.19 -4.82 -16.68
C LEU A 230 9.40 -6.02 -17.22
N LEU A 231 8.48 -5.78 -18.18
CA LEU A 231 7.77 -6.87 -18.86
C LEU A 231 8.73 -7.85 -19.51
N VAL A 232 9.75 -7.34 -20.21
CA VAL A 232 10.76 -8.18 -20.89
C VAL A 232 11.51 -9.03 -19.88
N GLY A 233 11.92 -8.43 -18.74
CA GLY A 233 12.55 -9.14 -17.64
C GLY A 233 11.64 -10.25 -17.04
N CYS A 234 10.39 -9.93 -16.75
CA CYS A 234 9.43 -10.93 -16.25
C CYS A 234 9.21 -12.09 -17.24
N MET A 235 9.10 -11.78 -18.55
CA MET A 235 8.98 -12.83 -19.58
C MET A 235 10.21 -13.74 -19.60
N TYR A 236 11.40 -13.17 -19.49
CA TYR A 236 12.65 -13.96 -19.44
C TYR A 236 12.67 -14.87 -18.22
N GLU A 237 12.35 -14.37 -17.03
CA GLU A 237 12.38 -15.16 -15.78
C GLU A 237 11.34 -16.28 -15.80
N VAL A 238 10.13 -16.05 -16.36
CA VAL A 238 9.15 -17.12 -16.59
C VAL A 238 9.72 -18.17 -17.53
N GLY A 239 10.40 -17.75 -18.63
CA GLY A 239 11.05 -18.64 -19.55
C GLY A 239 12.14 -19.47 -18.88
N ARG A 240 13.00 -18.86 -18.05
CA ARG A 240 14.07 -19.51 -17.29
C ARG A 240 13.51 -20.57 -16.33
N GLN A 241 12.50 -20.21 -15.53
CA GLN A 241 11.85 -21.19 -14.63
C GLN A 241 11.20 -22.36 -15.37
N LEU A 242 10.62 -22.12 -16.54
CA LEU A 242 10.05 -23.17 -17.37
C LEU A 242 11.12 -24.11 -17.93
N LEU A 243 12.28 -23.56 -18.32
CA LEU A 243 13.42 -24.35 -18.79
C LEU A 243 13.97 -25.24 -17.67
N GLU A 244 14.17 -24.68 -16.48
CA GLU A 244 14.61 -25.42 -15.28
C GLU A 244 13.65 -26.56 -14.89
N ARG A 245 12.35 -26.36 -15.14
CA ARG A 245 11.31 -27.39 -14.91
C ARG A 245 11.16 -28.40 -16.06
N GLY A 246 12.03 -28.36 -17.07
CA GLY A 246 12.02 -29.28 -18.20
C GLY A 246 10.91 -29.01 -19.24
N HIS A 247 10.50 -27.74 -19.39
CA HIS A 247 9.52 -27.33 -20.38
C HIS A 247 10.11 -26.41 -21.48
N PRO A 248 11.08 -26.90 -22.30
CA PRO A 248 11.82 -26.05 -23.22
C PRO A 248 10.96 -25.38 -24.29
N ASP A 249 9.91 -26.04 -24.79
CA ASP A 249 9.03 -25.47 -25.80
C ASP A 249 8.22 -24.25 -25.27
N LYS A 250 7.79 -24.33 -24.02
CA LYS A 250 7.12 -23.18 -23.35
C LYS A 250 8.13 -22.08 -23.09
N ALA A 251 9.32 -22.40 -22.57
CA ALA A 251 10.40 -21.45 -22.32
C ALA A 251 10.75 -20.67 -23.60
N ARG A 252 10.92 -21.38 -24.73
CA ARG A 252 11.21 -20.78 -26.04
C ARG A 252 10.19 -19.76 -26.47
N ARG A 253 8.90 -19.98 -26.18
CA ARG A 253 7.84 -18.99 -26.50
C ARG A 253 8.04 -17.69 -25.71
N TYR A 254 8.38 -17.79 -24.44
CA TYR A 254 8.64 -16.64 -23.57
C TYR A 254 9.90 -15.89 -24.01
N PHE A 255 11.01 -16.59 -24.29
CA PHE A 255 12.23 -15.94 -24.79
C PHE A 255 12.01 -15.24 -26.13
N ARG A 256 11.32 -15.88 -27.09
CA ARG A 256 10.94 -15.24 -28.35
C ARG A 256 10.02 -14.03 -28.14
N GLY A 257 9.12 -14.11 -27.18
CA GLY A 257 8.27 -13.00 -26.77
C GLY A 257 9.08 -11.81 -26.24
N ALA A 258 10.06 -12.06 -25.36
CA ALA A 258 10.98 -11.07 -24.84
C ALA A 258 11.78 -10.40 -25.96
N ILE A 259 12.37 -11.18 -26.89
CA ILE A 259 13.11 -10.68 -28.06
C ILE A 259 12.21 -9.83 -28.98
N LYS A 260 10.94 -10.21 -29.16
CA LYS A 260 9.99 -9.43 -29.96
C LYS A 260 9.72 -8.05 -29.36
N LYS A 261 9.72 -7.95 -28.02
CA LYS A 261 9.53 -6.69 -27.29
C LYS A 261 10.81 -5.86 -27.25
N ASP A 262 11.93 -6.51 -26.99
CA ASP A 262 13.26 -5.87 -27.00
C ASP A 262 14.27 -6.74 -27.71
N ARG A 263 14.67 -6.31 -28.93
CA ARG A 263 15.66 -7.01 -29.76
C ARG A 263 17.09 -6.92 -29.22
N SER A 264 17.36 -6.04 -28.26
CA SER A 264 18.66 -5.88 -27.62
C SER A 264 18.80 -6.72 -26.34
N PHE A 265 17.73 -7.40 -25.89
CA PHE A 265 17.73 -8.17 -24.67
C PHE A 265 18.46 -9.51 -24.82
N LEU A 266 19.77 -9.47 -24.60
CA LEU A 266 20.69 -10.60 -24.82
C LEU A 266 20.36 -11.88 -24.03
N PRO A 267 19.92 -11.83 -22.76
CA PRO A 267 19.64 -13.04 -21.99
C PRO A 267 18.66 -13.99 -22.67
N ALA A 268 17.67 -13.46 -23.38
CA ALA A 268 16.69 -14.30 -24.08
C ALA A 268 17.27 -15.04 -25.28
N TYR A 269 18.28 -14.49 -25.97
CA TYR A 269 19.00 -15.21 -27.04
C TYR A 269 19.89 -16.32 -26.49
N ILE A 270 20.54 -16.08 -25.33
CA ILE A 270 21.32 -17.10 -24.63
C ILE A 270 20.41 -18.24 -24.22
N GLY A 271 19.23 -17.94 -23.63
CA GLY A 271 18.25 -18.95 -23.24
C GLY A 271 17.72 -19.78 -24.43
N ILE A 272 17.56 -19.18 -25.63
CA ILE A 272 17.24 -19.92 -26.86
C ILE A 272 18.42 -20.81 -27.26
N GLY A 273 19.66 -20.30 -27.17
CA GLY A 273 20.88 -21.06 -27.43
C GLY A 273 20.96 -22.29 -26.51
N GLU A 274 20.73 -22.15 -25.24
CA GLU A 274 20.71 -23.25 -24.25
C GLU A 274 19.66 -24.34 -24.61
N ILE A 275 18.47 -23.90 -24.98
CA ILE A 275 17.43 -24.87 -25.44
C ILE A 275 17.93 -25.65 -26.65
N LEU A 276 18.53 -24.99 -27.64
CA LEU A 276 19.04 -25.63 -28.84
C LEU A 276 20.19 -26.60 -28.54
N ILE A 277 21.05 -26.25 -27.60
CA ILE A 277 22.15 -27.14 -27.14
C ILE A 277 21.56 -28.39 -26.50
N HIS A 278 20.60 -28.24 -25.62
CA HIS A 278 19.91 -29.38 -24.98
C HIS A 278 19.16 -30.28 -25.98
N GLU A 279 18.75 -29.73 -27.12
CA GLU A 279 18.15 -30.48 -28.23
C GLU A 279 19.19 -31.15 -29.17
N GLY A 280 20.48 -30.96 -28.92
CA GLY A 280 21.56 -31.45 -29.78
C GLY A 280 21.77 -30.60 -31.06
N LYS A 281 21.12 -29.42 -31.13
CA LYS A 281 21.17 -28.50 -32.29
C LYS A 281 22.23 -27.41 -32.09
N THR A 282 23.44 -27.81 -31.76
CA THR A 282 24.50 -26.84 -31.37
C THR A 282 24.88 -25.90 -32.52
N LYS A 283 24.82 -26.38 -33.77
CA LYS A 283 25.07 -25.53 -34.96
C LYS A 283 24.08 -24.38 -35.07
N ASP A 284 22.80 -24.64 -34.80
CA ASP A 284 21.75 -23.62 -34.83
C ASP A 284 21.95 -22.60 -33.68
N ALA A 285 22.40 -23.06 -32.51
CA ALA A 285 22.74 -22.20 -31.37
C ALA A 285 23.89 -21.24 -31.72
N VAL A 286 24.97 -21.76 -32.33
CA VAL A 286 26.12 -20.96 -32.79
C VAL A 286 25.68 -19.94 -33.85
N GLU A 287 24.86 -20.33 -34.83
CA GLU A 287 24.37 -19.42 -35.87
C GLU A 287 23.57 -18.25 -35.27
N ILE A 288 22.64 -18.53 -34.38
CA ILE A 288 21.84 -17.49 -33.70
C ILE A 288 22.76 -16.56 -32.91
N LEU A 289 23.69 -17.10 -32.11
CA LEU A 289 24.58 -16.29 -31.29
C LEU A 289 25.57 -15.45 -32.16
N LYS A 290 26.13 -16.02 -33.25
CA LYS A 290 26.93 -15.26 -34.23
C LYS A 290 26.14 -14.09 -34.84
N LYS A 291 24.89 -14.31 -35.22
CA LYS A 291 24.00 -13.27 -35.75
C LYS A 291 23.70 -12.18 -34.72
N VAL A 292 23.52 -12.54 -33.43
CA VAL A 292 23.34 -11.57 -32.36
C VAL A 292 24.63 -10.79 -32.11
N TYR A 293 25.77 -11.49 -32.06
CA TYR A 293 27.06 -10.87 -31.87
C TYR A 293 27.38 -9.85 -33.00
N SER A 294 27.17 -10.20 -34.27
CA SER A 294 27.43 -9.30 -35.41
C SER A 294 26.65 -7.97 -35.31
N ARG A 295 25.48 -7.99 -34.65
CA ARG A 295 24.62 -6.81 -34.47
C ARG A 295 24.93 -6.03 -33.21
N THR A 296 25.26 -6.70 -32.11
CA THR A 296 25.36 -6.09 -30.77
C THR A 296 26.79 -5.83 -30.32
N ARG A 297 27.75 -6.56 -30.91
CA ARG A 297 29.16 -6.58 -30.48
C ARG A 297 29.36 -6.85 -29.00
N SER A 298 28.41 -7.59 -28.39
CA SER A 298 28.42 -7.86 -26.95
C SER A 298 29.47 -8.91 -26.62
N VAL A 299 30.37 -8.58 -25.69
CA VAL A 299 31.36 -9.49 -25.12
C VAL A 299 30.72 -10.69 -24.45
N ILE A 300 29.51 -10.50 -23.84
CA ILE A 300 28.76 -11.60 -23.20
C ILE A 300 28.40 -12.67 -24.23
N ILE A 301 27.93 -12.27 -25.41
CA ILE A 301 27.61 -13.22 -26.50
C ILE A 301 28.89 -13.87 -27.05
N LEU A 302 29.97 -13.10 -27.18
CA LEU A 302 31.24 -13.61 -27.61
C LEU A 302 31.82 -14.68 -26.68
N HIS A 303 31.73 -14.43 -25.38
CA HIS A 303 32.14 -15.41 -24.36
C HIS A 303 31.28 -16.71 -24.41
N ARG A 304 29.98 -16.57 -24.65
CA ARG A 304 29.11 -17.75 -24.80
C ARG A 304 29.45 -18.54 -26.09
N LEU A 305 29.84 -17.86 -27.17
CA LEU A 305 30.34 -18.52 -28.36
C LEU A 305 31.66 -19.23 -28.09
N GLU A 306 32.56 -18.61 -27.29
CA GLU A 306 33.84 -19.21 -26.90
C GLU A 306 33.61 -20.54 -26.20
N GLU A 307 32.77 -20.59 -25.18
CA GLU A 307 32.40 -21.81 -24.47
C GLU A 307 31.91 -22.90 -25.43
N LEU A 308 30.98 -22.55 -26.33
CA LEU A 308 30.41 -23.49 -27.28
C LEU A 308 31.43 -24.10 -28.25
N PHE A 309 32.34 -23.27 -28.80
CA PHE A 309 33.36 -23.76 -29.74
C PHE A 309 34.41 -24.59 -29.03
N LEU A 310 34.78 -24.22 -27.81
CA LEU A 310 35.71 -25.01 -27.02
C LEU A 310 35.12 -26.41 -26.65
N ASP A 311 33.85 -26.45 -26.26
CA ASP A 311 33.13 -27.70 -25.97
C ASP A 311 32.99 -28.60 -27.20
N GLN A 312 32.95 -28.03 -28.40
CA GLN A 312 32.94 -28.74 -29.69
C GLN A 312 34.36 -29.21 -30.13
N GLY A 313 35.42 -28.76 -29.47
CA GLY A 313 36.79 -28.99 -29.91
C GLY A 313 37.18 -28.21 -31.15
N GLU A 314 36.51 -27.10 -31.40
CA GLU A 314 36.75 -26.22 -32.57
C GLU A 314 37.34 -24.82 -32.16
N PRO A 315 38.51 -24.79 -31.45
CA PRO A 315 39.06 -23.53 -30.95
C PRO A 315 39.45 -22.55 -32.05
N SER A 316 39.84 -23.07 -33.24
CA SER A 316 40.17 -22.25 -34.39
C SER A 316 39.03 -21.33 -34.87
N GLU A 317 37.77 -21.79 -34.72
CA GLU A 317 36.62 -20.99 -35.12
C GLU A 317 36.42 -19.79 -34.22
N ILE A 318 36.55 -19.95 -32.90
CA ILE A 318 36.40 -18.85 -31.95
C ILE A 318 37.59 -17.88 -32.06
N ILE A 319 38.81 -18.36 -32.26
CA ILE A 319 39.97 -17.51 -32.53
C ILE A 319 39.67 -16.63 -33.74
N ARG A 320 39.15 -17.18 -34.84
CA ARG A 320 38.77 -16.42 -36.02
C ARG A 320 37.73 -15.36 -35.72
N VAL A 321 36.70 -15.67 -34.91
CA VAL A 321 35.67 -14.68 -34.51
C VAL A 321 36.29 -13.53 -33.73
N TYR A 322 37.23 -13.79 -32.81
CA TYR A 322 37.95 -12.71 -32.10
C TYR A 322 38.82 -11.88 -33.04
N GLN A 323 39.55 -12.53 -33.97
CA GLN A 323 40.39 -11.84 -34.94
C GLN A 323 39.54 -10.95 -35.88
N GLU A 324 38.42 -11.44 -36.39
CA GLU A 324 37.47 -10.66 -37.18
C GLU A 324 36.91 -9.46 -36.39
N ALA A 325 36.64 -9.63 -35.07
CA ALA A 325 36.22 -8.57 -34.21
C ALA A 325 37.30 -7.50 -34.04
N LEU A 326 38.55 -7.90 -33.84
CA LEU A 326 39.71 -7.00 -33.71
C LEU A 326 40.08 -6.31 -35.04
N GLN A 327 39.81 -6.92 -36.18
CA GLN A 327 39.98 -6.22 -37.48
C GLN A 327 39.04 -5.00 -37.61
N GLN A 328 37.87 -5.04 -36.92
CA GLN A 328 36.91 -3.92 -36.94
C GLN A 328 37.20 -2.90 -35.85
N ASP A 329 37.77 -3.30 -34.74
CA ASP A 329 38.15 -2.45 -33.60
C ASP A 329 39.50 -2.92 -33.03
N PRO A 330 40.64 -2.58 -33.73
CA PRO A 330 41.97 -3.11 -33.44
C PRO A 330 42.52 -2.71 -32.05
N GLN A 331 42.08 -1.59 -31.52
CA GLN A 331 42.55 -1.07 -30.24
C GLN A 331 41.59 -1.34 -29.06
N ASN A 332 40.65 -2.25 -29.23
CA ASN A 332 39.74 -2.61 -28.17
C ASN A 332 40.45 -3.49 -27.11
N PRO A 333 40.79 -2.92 -25.93
CA PRO A 333 41.58 -3.65 -24.94
C PRO A 333 40.85 -4.86 -24.37
N VAL A 334 39.51 -4.82 -24.36
CA VAL A 334 38.67 -5.94 -23.87
C VAL A 334 38.75 -7.11 -24.84
N LEU A 335 38.65 -6.87 -26.15
CA LEU A 335 38.78 -7.93 -27.17
C LEU A 335 40.21 -8.50 -27.22
N GLN A 336 41.22 -7.63 -27.12
CA GLN A 336 42.63 -8.03 -27.05
C GLN A 336 42.87 -8.92 -25.84
N PHE A 337 42.35 -8.55 -24.68
CA PHE A 337 42.48 -9.32 -23.45
C PHE A 337 41.80 -10.69 -23.55
N TYR A 338 40.56 -10.75 -24.04
CA TYR A 338 39.86 -12.03 -24.13
C TYR A 338 40.50 -12.97 -25.17
N LEU A 339 41.00 -12.47 -26.26
CA LEU A 339 41.75 -13.28 -27.23
C LEU A 339 43.08 -13.79 -26.61
N GLY A 340 43.85 -12.93 -25.95
CA GLY A 340 45.05 -13.34 -25.24
C GLY A 340 44.77 -14.38 -24.13
N LYS A 341 43.70 -14.19 -23.38
CA LYS A 341 43.22 -15.16 -22.38
C LYS A 341 42.80 -16.49 -23.00
N LEU A 342 42.17 -16.47 -24.18
CA LEU A 342 41.85 -17.65 -24.97
C LEU A 342 43.11 -18.39 -25.40
N TYR A 343 44.11 -17.73 -25.97
CA TYR A 343 45.40 -18.30 -26.34
C TYR A 343 46.08 -18.95 -25.12
N TYR A 344 46.08 -18.26 -23.97
CA TYR A 344 46.62 -18.80 -22.72
C TYR A 344 45.92 -20.11 -22.28
N ARG A 345 44.58 -20.16 -22.38
CA ARG A 345 43.79 -21.38 -22.08
C ARG A 345 44.08 -22.54 -23.03
N LEU A 346 44.47 -22.23 -24.26
CA LEU A 346 44.84 -23.24 -25.27
C LEU A 346 46.32 -23.58 -25.24
N GLU A 347 47.07 -23.14 -24.22
CA GLU A 347 48.53 -23.34 -24.08
C GLU A 347 49.35 -22.76 -25.25
N MET A 348 48.82 -21.84 -25.98
CA MET A 348 49.47 -21.06 -27.04
C MET A 348 50.20 -19.86 -26.42
N VAL A 349 51.33 -20.14 -25.75
CA VAL A 349 52.04 -19.19 -24.87
C VAL A 349 52.57 -17.98 -25.60
N ASP A 350 53.19 -18.18 -26.77
CA ASP A 350 53.78 -17.09 -27.55
C ASP A 350 52.70 -16.15 -28.10
N GLU A 351 51.60 -16.68 -28.63
CA GLU A 351 50.49 -15.90 -29.13
C GLU A 351 49.75 -15.17 -28.00
N ALA A 352 49.65 -15.80 -26.83
CA ALA A 352 49.07 -15.17 -25.66
C ALA A 352 49.88 -13.96 -25.21
N PHE A 353 51.21 -14.14 -25.08
CA PHE A 353 52.13 -13.07 -24.70
C PHE A 353 52.10 -11.90 -25.72
N ASP A 354 52.23 -12.19 -27.01
CA ASP A 354 52.19 -11.21 -28.08
C ASP A 354 50.86 -10.40 -28.05
N GLN A 355 49.75 -11.11 -27.93
CA GLN A 355 48.43 -10.48 -27.92
C GLN A 355 48.19 -9.61 -26.68
N LEU A 356 48.57 -10.05 -25.50
CA LEU A 356 48.42 -9.31 -24.26
C LEU A 356 49.36 -8.11 -24.15
N SER A 357 50.58 -8.23 -24.73
CA SER A 357 51.56 -7.16 -24.75
C SER A 357 51.15 -5.98 -25.61
N THR A 358 50.19 -6.16 -26.55
CA THR A 358 49.66 -5.06 -27.38
C THR A 358 48.65 -4.15 -26.63
N ILE A 359 48.23 -4.52 -25.44
CA ILE A 359 47.21 -3.75 -24.67
C ILE A 359 47.87 -2.49 -24.11
N GLU A 360 47.45 -1.33 -24.61
CA GLU A 360 47.88 -0.03 -24.15
C GLU A 360 46.96 0.54 -23.03
N GLY A 361 47.52 1.23 -22.04
CA GLY A 361 46.82 1.94 -21.01
C GLY A 361 46.63 1.13 -19.72
N PRO A 362 45.88 1.65 -18.75
CA PRO A 362 45.65 0.98 -17.43
C PRO A 362 44.76 -0.27 -17.61
N GLN A 363 45.25 -1.41 -17.13
CA GLN A 363 44.58 -2.71 -17.22
C GLN A 363 43.82 -3.07 -15.92
N ASP A 364 43.65 -2.13 -14.97
CA ASP A 364 43.03 -2.37 -13.67
C ASP A 364 41.60 -2.90 -13.75
N HIS A 365 40.93 -2.65 -14.89
CA HIS A 365 39.59 -3.15 -15.17
C HIS A 365 39.55 -4.54 -15.83
N LEU A 366 40.71 -5.09 -16.23
CA LEU A 366 40.84 -6.41 -16.83
C LEU A 366 41.20 -7.45 -15.75
N LEU A 367 40.19 -8.09 -15.21
CA LEU A 367 40.38 -9.15 -14.24
C LEU A 367 41.34 -10.23 -14.78
N ASP A 368 42.23 -10.70 -13.93
CA ASP A 368 43.24 -11.71 -14.25
C ASP A 368 44.38 -11.27 -15.22
N TYR A 369 44.39 -10.07 -15.80
CA TYR A 369 45.44 -9.66 -16.73
C TYR A 369 46.85 -9.83 -16.12
N HIS A 370 47.09 -9.21 -14.97
CA HIS A 370 48.41 -9.29 -14.32
C HIS A 370 48.77 -10.67 -13.89
N LYS A 371 47.81 -11.52 -13.52
CA LYS A 371 48.01 -12.91 -13.16
C LYS A 371 48.42 -13.75 -14.35
N ILE A 372 47.78 -13.56 -15.49
CA ILE A 372 48.12 -14.26 -16.73
C ILE A 372 49.52 -13.83 -17.22
N MET A 373 49.80 -12.53 -17.28
CA MET A 373 51.08 -12.00 -17.70
C MET A 373 52.23 -12.44 -16.76
N ALA A 374 51.99 -12.67 -15.48
CA ALA A 374 52.99 -13.20 -14.56
C ALA A 374 53.27 -14.70 -14.75
N ASN A 375 52.36 -15.42 -15.40
CA ASN A 375 52.49 -16.87 -15.65
C ASN A 375 52.98 -17.17 -17.09
N LEU A 376 52.96 -16.21 -18.01
CA LEU A 376 53.52 -16.25 -19.35
C LEU A 376 55.01 -15.93 -19.29
#